data_d2c3d6446309a6a205217f935391bf79
#
_entry.id   d2c3d6446309a6a205217f935391bf79
#
_cell.length_a   1.000
_cell.length_b   1.000
_cell.length_c   1.000
_cell.angle_alpha   90.00
_cell.angle_beta   90.00
_cell.angle_gamma   90.00
#
_symmetry.space_group_name_H-M   'P 1'
#
loop_
_entity.id
_entity.type
_entity.pdbx_description
1 polymer ?
#
loop_
_entity_poly.entity_id
_entity_poly.type
_entity_poly.pdbx_seq_one_letter_code
_entity_poly.pdbx_strand_id
1 'polypeptide(L)'
;MKGTAQTVDDGAYSHLREGVVLPEMRLAATTGESLDIVAPSAITVIFLYPMTGAPGQPLPDGWLELPGAFGCTAESCGYRDLVEEFARLDTTVYGVSTQTTSQQREFTEREHINYPLLSDSEHRLVDALRLPLFQVAGHPPRIKRATLIVDRDRVVRETNYPVPDPAADAAHALAAVTKRFA
;
A
#
# COMPACT_ATOMS: atom_id res chain seq x y z
N MET A 1 -12.81 -8.86 -24.84
CA MET A 1 -11.59 -8.46 -24.07
C MET A 1 -11.79 -7.01 -23.67
N LYS A 2 -12.15 -6.77 -22.40
CA LYS A 2 -12.20 -5.39 -21.86
C LYS A 2 -10.77 -5.03 -21.49
N GLY A 3 -10.16 -4.09 -22.23
CA GLY A 3 -8.83 -3.59 -21.94
C GLY A 3 -8.82 -2.97 -20.54
N THR A 4 -7.94 -3.44 -19.67
CA THR A 4 -7.59 -2.74 -18.44
C THR A 4 -7.11 -1.35 -18.83
N ALA A 5 -7.76 -0.31 -18.30
CA ALA A 5 -7.34 1.07 -18.54
C ALA A 5 -5.88 1.19 -18.11
N GLN A 6 -5.01 1.54 -19.06
CA GLN A 6 -3.57 1.65 -18.84
C GLN A 6 -3.35 2.77 -17.80
N THR A 7 -2.74 2.43 -16.67
CA THR A 7 -2.36 3.42 -15.66
C THR A 7 -1.25 4.29 -16.25
N VAL A 8 -1.54 5.57 -16.45
CA VAL A 8 -0.58 6.57 -16.93
C VAL A 8 -0.05 7.32 -15.71
N ASP A 9 1.27 7.58 -15.69
CA ASP A 9 1.86 8.45 -14.67
C ASP A 9 1.33 9.88 -14.85
N ASP A 10 0.49 10.30 -13.92
CA ASP A 10 -0.08 11.65 -13.86
C ASP A 10 0.73 12.59 -12.94
N GLY A 11 1.89 12.15 -12.46
CA GLY A 11 2.76 12.90 -11.54
C GLY A 11 2.22 13.01 -10.11
N ALA A 12 1.17 12.26 -9.78
CA ALA A 12 0.48 12.40 -8.49
C ALA A 12 1.39 12.15 -7.27
N TYR A 13 2.43 11.32 -7.42
CA TYR A 13 3.42 11.00 -6.39
C TYR A 13 4.78 11.68 -6.56
N SER A 14 4.93 12.62 -7.49
CA SER A 14 6.22 13.28 -7.79
C SER A 14 6.88 13.97 -6.60
N HIS A 15 6.11 14.34 -5.59
CA HIS A 15 6.59 14.96 -4.34
C HIS A 15 7.17 13.96 -3.34
N LEU A 16 6.86 12.67 -3.45
CA LEU A 16 7.41 11.59 -2.61
C LEU A 16 8.56 10.85 -3.33
N ARG A 17 9.47 11.61 -3.93
CA ARG A 17 10.64 11.07 -4.63
C ARG A 17 11.75 10.63 -3.66
N GLU A 18 12.77 9.96 -4.20
CA GLU A 18 13.98 9.62 -3.47
C GLU A 18 14.58 10.82 -2.72
N GLY A 19 14.98 10.60 -1.47
CA GLY A 19 15.53 11.60 -0.57
C GLY A 19 14.51 12.28 0.34
N VAL A 20 13.21 12.10 0.14
CA VAL A 20 12.18 12.64 1.04
C VAL A 20 12.19 11.85 2.36
N VAL A 21 12.18 12.55 3.49
CA VAL A 21 12.12 11.95 4.82
C VAL A 21 10.66 11.87 5.28
N LEU A 22 10.21 10.67 5.63
CA LEU A 22 8.87 10.46 6.17
C LEU A 22 8.77 10.87 7.64
N PRO A 23 7.65 11.46 8.08
CA PRO A 23 7.44 11.83 9.47
C PRO A 23 7.32 10.60 10.37
N GLU A 24 7.61 10.74 11.66
CA GLU A 24 7.17 9.78 12.66
C GLU A 24 5.66 9.81 12.77
N MET A 25 5.03 8.67 12.53
CA MET A 25 3.57 8.55 12.59
C MET A 25 3.17 7.12 12.92
N ARG A 26 2.31 6.98 13.90
CA ARG A 26 1.75 5.69 14.29
C ARG A 26 0.30 5.57 13.82
N LEU A 27 0.00 4.45 13.19
CA LEU A 27 -1.35 4.08 12.73
C LEU A 27 -1.81 2.81 13.43
N ALA A 28 -3.12 2.68 13.60
CA ALA A 28 -3.71 1.44 14.12
C ALA A 28 -3.45 0.28 13.15
N ALA A 29 -3.00 -0.85 13.67
CA ALA A 29 -2.67 -2.04 12.89
C ALA A 29 -3.63 -3.20 13.14
N THR A 30 -3.70 -4.11 12.18
CA THR A 30 -4.48 -5.36 12.30
C THR A 30 -3.98 -6.26 13.43
N THR A 31 -2.75 -6.09 13.89
CA THR A 31 -2.16 -6.78 15.05
C THR A 31 -2.78 -6.38 16.39
N GLY A 32 -3.58 -5.31 16.45
CA GLY A 32 -4.18 -4.78 17.67
C GLY A 32 -3.39 -3.64 18.32
N GLU A 33 -2.21 -3.33 17.83
CA GLU A 33 -1.35 -2.26 18.29
C GLU A 33 -1.34 -1.09 17.32
N SER A 34 -0.77 0.04 17.73
CA SER A 34 -0.37 1.09 16.81
C SER A 34 1.08 0.90 16.43
N LEU A 35 1.38 0.87 15.14
CA LEU A 35 2.73 0.73 14.60
C LEU A 35 3.18 2.02 13.93
N ASP A 36 4.48 2.33 14.03
CA ASP A 36 5.06 3.40 13.20
C ASP A 36 5.03 2.98 11.73
N ILE A 37 4.73 3.92 10.84
CA ILE A 37 4.69 3.68 9.38
C ILE A 37 6.04 3.24 8.81
N VAL A 38 7.14 3.49 9.51
CA VAL A 38 8.47 2.99 9.18
C VAL A 38 8.93 2.08 10.31
N ALA A 39 9.25 0.83 10.01
CA ALA A 39 9.65 -0.15 10.99
C ALA A 39 10.99 0.24 11.63
N PRO A 40 11.10 0.14 12.97
CA PRO A 40 12.35 0.46 13.65
C PRO A 40 13.48 -0.47 13.18
N SER A 41 14.62 0.12 12.80
CA SER A 41 15.85 -0.60 12.45
C SER A 41 15.76 -1.55 11.24
N ALA A 42 14.70 -1.48 10.44
CA ALA A 42 14.52 -2.29 9.24
C ALA A 42 14.22 -1.39 8.02
N ILE A 43 14.48 -1.91 6.82
CA ILE A 43 13.92 -1.34 5.60
C ILE A 43 12.41 -1.57 5.61
N THR A 44 11.64 -0.61 5.16
CA THR A 44 10.18 -0.73 5.12
C THR A 44 9.67 -0.60 3.69
N VAL A 45 8.91 -1.60 3.25
CA VAL A 45 8.08 -1.50 2.05
C VAL A 45 6.68 -1.12 2.50
N ILE A 46 6.18 0.02 2.03
CA ILE A 46 4.84 0.52 2.29
C ILE A 46 4.07 0.49 0.98
N PHE A 47 3.18 -0.48 0.80
CA PHE A 47 2.27 -0.43 -0.34
C PHE A 47 0.96 0.26 0.07
N LEU A 48 0.63 1.31 -0.65
CA LEU A 48 -0.58 2.11 -0.51
C LEU A 48 -1.63 1.54 -1.44
N TYR A 49 -2.77 1.12 -0.92
CA TYR A 49 -3.82 0.50 -1.72
C TYR A 49 -5.19 1.16 -1.50
N PRO A 50 -6.03 1.25 -2.53
CA PRO A 50 -7.32 1.92 -2.43
C PRO A 50 -8.28 1.27 -1.44
N MET A 51 -8.68 0.03 -1.70
CA MET A 51 -9.52 -0.76 -0.81
C MET A 51 -9.60 -2.22 -1.27
N THR A 52 -9.78 -3.11 -0.31
CA THR A 52 -10.20 -4.49 -0.56
C THR A 52 -11.73 -4.60 -0.52
N GLY A 53 -12.28 -5.43 -1.38
CA GLY A 53 -13.72 -5.76 -1.32
C GLY A 53 -14.03 -6.69 -0.14
N ALA A 54 -15.30 -6.73 0.26
CA ALA A 54 -15.82 -7.67 1.23
C ALA A 54 -16.87 -8.59 0.59
N PRO A 55 -16.99 -9.87 1.02
CA PRO A 55 -17.99 -10.77 0.50
C PRO A 55 -19.40 -10.21 0.63
N GLY A 56 -20.20 -10.31 -0.43
CA GLY A 56 -21.59 -9.82 -0.44
C GLY A 56 -21.75 -8.30 -0.49
N GLN A 57 -20.65 -7.55 -0.55
CA GLN A 57 -20.69 -6.11 -0.74
C GLN A 57 -20.36 -5.76 -2.20
N PRO A 58 -21.21 -5.01 -2.91
CA PRO A 58 -20.89 -4.55 -4.25
C PRO A 58 -19.71 -3.57 -4.21
N LEU A 59 -18.89 -3.59 -5.26
CA LEU A 59 -17.93 -2.51 -5.46
C LEU A 59 -18.64 -1.20 -5.78
N PRO A 60 -18.03 -0.04 -5.48
CA PRO A 60 -18.58 1.24 -5.89
C PRO A 60 -18.85 1.30 -7.40
N ASP A 61 -19.90 1.99 -7.81
CA ASP A 61 -20.19 2.20 -9.22
C ASP A 61 -18.99 2.88 -9.91
N GLY A 62 -18.62 2.38 -11.08
CA GLY A 62 -17.46 2.90 -11.84
C GLY A 62 -16.09 2.50 -11.27
N TRP A 63 -16.01 1.65 -10.21
CA TRP A 63 -14.75 1.25 -9.60
C TRP A 63 -13.79 0.56 -10.57
N LEU A 64 -14.32 -0.29 -11.43
CA LEU A 64 -13.51 -1.06 -12.39
C LEU A 64 -12.99 -0.20 -13.56
N GLU A 65 -13.57 0.97 -13.77
CA GLU A 65 -13.17 1.94 -14.78
C GLU A 65 -12.08 2.91 -14.28
N LEU A 66 -11.86 2.97 -12.94
CA LEU A 66 -10.82 3.82 -12.36
C LEU A 66 -9.43 3.17 -12.53
N PRO A 67 -8.52 3.83 -13.27
CA PRO A 67 -7.16 3.31 -13.45
C PRO A 67 -6.45 3.13 -12.11
N GLY A 68 -5.94 1.91 -11.84
CA GLY A 68 -5.21 1.60 -10.61
C GLY A 68 -6.07 1.30 -9.38
N ALA A 69 -7.41 1.34 -9.46
CA ALA A 69 -8.28 1.04 -8.31
C ALA A 69 -8.41 -0.46 -8.04
N PHE A 70 -8.45 -1.28 -9.09
CA PHE A 70 -8.61 -2.74 -8.98
C PHE A 70 -7.29 -3.46 -8.67
N GLY A 71 -7.37 -4.63 -8.00
CA GLY A 71 -6.23 -5.54 -7.80
C GLY A 71 -5.66 -5.58 -6.39
N CYS A 72 -6.28 -4.92 -5.39
CA CYS A 72 -5.75 -4.89 -4.01
C CYS A 72 -5.60 -6.27 -3.38
N THR A 73 -6.52 -7.21 -3.64
CA THR A 73 -6.42 -8.59 -3.13
C THR A 73 -5.21 -9.31 -3.73
N ALA A 74 -5.02 -9.23 -5.05
CA ALA A 74 -3.88 -9.85 -5.72
C ALA A 74 -2.55 -9.27 -5.25
N GLU A 75 -2.47 -7.94 -5.07
CA GLU A 75 -1.31 -7.26 -4.52
C GLU A 75 -0.98 -7.73 -3.10
N SER A 76 -1.97 -7.70 -2.21
CA SER A 76 -1.79 -8.11 -0.81
C SER A 76 -1.38 -9.59 -0.69
N CYS A 77 -1.97 -10.48 -1.50
CA CYS A 77 -1.58 -11.87 -1.55
C CYS A 77 -0.15 -12.06 -2.09
N GLY A 78 0.27 -11.25 -3.06
CA GLY A 78 1.65 -11.25 -3.55
C GLY A 78 2.66 -10.92 -2.44
N TYR A 79 2.39 -9.91 -1.62
CA TYR A 79 3.21 -9.59 -0.45
C TYR A 79 3.18 -10.68 0.62
N ARG A 80 2.01 -11.30 0.88
CA ARG A 80 1.89 -12.45 1.79
C ARG A 80 2.81 -13.60 1.38
N ASP A 81 2.81 -13.92 0.12
CA ASP A 81 3.55 -15.05 -0.43
C ASP A 81 5.08 -14.81 -0.43
N LEU A 82 5.53 -13.55 -0.39
CA LEU A 82 6.93 -13.14 -0.40
C LEU A 82 7.44 -12.54 0.92
N VAL A 83 6.63 -12.53 1.98
CA VAL A 83 6.99 -11.87 3.25
C VAL A 83 8.26 -12.44 3.89
N GLU A 84 8.51 -13.73 3.75
CA GLU A 84 9.72 -14.37 4.28
C GLU A 84 10.97 -13.95 3.50
N GLU A 85 10.88 -13.75 2.20
CA GLU A 85 11.95 -13.24 1.36
C GLU A 85 12.31 -11.79 1.76
N PHE A 86 11.31 -10.95 2.01
CA PHE A 86 11.54 -9.61 2.56
C PHE A 86 12.22 -9.67 3.93
N ALA A 87 11.77 -10.55 4.82
CA ALA A 87 12.37 -10.71 6.15
C ALA A 87 13.85 -11.13 6.10
N ARG A 88 14.23 -11.98 5.13
CA ARG A 88 15.64 -12.37 4.92
C ARG A 88 16.53 -11.19 4.50
N LEU A 89 15.94 -10.14 3.96
CA LEU A 89 16.59 -8.88 3.59
C LEU A 89 16.44 -7.79 4.66
N ASP A 90 16.10 -8.17 5.89
CA ASP A 90 15.85 -7.22 6.99
C ASP A 90 14.83 -6.12 6.61
N THR A 91 13.79 -6.56 5.92
CA THR A 91 12.76 -5.68 5.36
C THR A 91 11.39 -6.06 5.92
N THR A 92 10.68 -5.05 6.40
CA THR A 92 9.29 -5.16 6.88
C THR A 92 8.32 -4.67 5.81
N VAL A 93 7.19 -5.35 5.66
CA VAL A 93 6.12 -4.98 4.73
C VAL A 93 4.92 -4.45 5.50
N TYR A 94 4.39 -3.32 5.09
CA TYR A 94 3.12 -2.75 5.55
C TYR A 94 2.20 -2.43 4.38
N GLY A 95 0.95 -2.84 4.48
CA GLY A 95 -0.11 -2.33 3.60
C GLY A 95 -0.87 -1.20 4.30
N VAL A 96 -1.10 -0.09 3.61
CA VAL A 96 -1.80 1.07 4.18
C VAL A 96 -2.98 1.47 3.31
N SER A 97 -4.14 1.68 3.92
CA SER A 97 -5.32 2.23 3.24
C SER A 97 -6.17 3.08 4.18
N THR A 98 -7.16 3.78 3.63
CA THR A 98 -8.17 4.52 4.42
C THR A 98 -9.32 3.64 4.93
N GLN A 99 -9.24 2.33 4.75
CA GLN A 99 -10.19 1.39 5.35
C GLN A 99 -10.01 1.36 6.87
N THR A 100 -11.08 1.06 7.60
CA THR A 100 -11.01 0.89 9.05
C THR A 100 -10.22 -0.37 9.43
N THR A 101 -9.66 -0.39 10.63
CA THR A 101 -8.96 -1.58 11.15
C THR A 101 -9.86 -2.83 11.16
N SER A 102 -11.18 -2.66 11.40
CA SER A 102 -12.12 -3.77 11.36
C SER A 102 -12.26 -4.37 9.95
N GLN A 103 -12.35 -3.53 8.92
CA GLN A 103 -12.38 -3.97 7.51
C GLN A 103 -11.07 -4.67 7.12
N GLN A 104 -9.93 -4.12 7.55
CA GLN A 104 -8.62 -4.72 7.28
C GLN A 104 -8.44 -6.06 8.01
N ARG A 105 -8.94 -6.22 9.25
CA ARG A 105 -8.90 -7.51 9.96
C ARG A 105 -9.73 -8.58 9.29
N GLU A 106 -10.96 -8.27 8.88
CA GLU A 106 -11.79 -9.21 8.10
C GLU A 106 -11.03 -9.70 6.86
N PHE A 107 -10.43 -8.79 6.12
CA PHE A 107 -9.64 -9.12 4.95
C PHE A 107 -8.41 -9.97 5.31
N THR A 108 -7.69 -9.60 6.36
CA THR A 108 -6.50 -10.34 6.86
C THR A 108 -6.84 -11.78 7.22
N GLU A 109 -7.96 -11.99 7.92
CA GLU A 109 -8.42 -13.33 8.30
C GLU A 109 -8.83 -14.16 7.08
N ARG A 110 -9.59 -13.57 6.17
CA ARG A 110 -10.09 -14.25 4.97
C ARG A 110 -9.00 -14.64 3.99
N GLU A 111 -8.03 -13.78 3.76
CA GLU A 111 -6.94 -14.00 2.81
C GLU A 111 -5.65 -14.52 3.47
N HIS A 112 -5.67 -14.80 4.78
CA HIS A 112 -4.52 -15.28 5.55
C HIS A 112 -3.29 -14.36 5.42
N ILE A 113 -3.50 -13.03 5.46
CA ILE A 113 -2.42 -12.06 5.41
C ILE A 113 -1.58 -12.19 6.68
N ASN A 114 -0.28 -12.34 6.52
CA ASN A 114 0.69 -12.67 7.57
C ASN A 114 1.65 -11.51 7.90
N TYR A 115 1.28 -10.29 7.54
CA TYR A 115 1.97 -9.04 7.87
C TYR A 115 0.94 -7.97 8.28
N PRO A 116 1.36 -6.88 8.97
CA PRO A 116 0.44 -5.86 9.42
C PRO A 116 -0.16 -5.03 8.27
N LEU A 117 -1.48 -4.81 8.32
CA LEU A 117 -2.13 -3.74 7.59
C LEU A 117 -2.38 -2.57 8.54
N LEU A 118 -2.11 -1.35 8.09
CA LEU A 118 -2.24 -0.11 8.86
C LEU A 118 -3.43 0.70 8.34
N SER A 119 -4.25 1.17 9.26
CA SER A 119 -5.45 1.95 8.95
C SER A 119 -5.18 3.45 9.06
N ASP A 120 -5.35 4.16 7.96
CA ASP A 120 -5.39 5.62 7.91
C ASP A 120 -6.83 6.14 7.73
N SER A 121 -7.78 5.54 8.45
CA SER A 121 -9.20 5.92 8.37
C SER A 121 -9.48 7.36 8.81
N GLU A 122 -8.56 7.97 9.56
CA GLU A 122 -8.60 9.37 9.97
C GLU A 122 -7.86 10.31 9.01
N HIS A 123 -7.31 9.80 7.90
CA HIS A 123 -6.56 10.55 6.88
C HIS A 123 -5.31 11.29 7.40
N ARG A 124 -4.73 10.85 8.50
CA ARG A 124 -3.54 11.48 9.08
C ARG A 124 -2.31 11.37 8.19
N LEU A 125 -2.09 10.17 7.62
CA LEU A 125 -1.00 9.94 6.67
C LEU A 125 -1.29 10.60 5.32
N VAL A 126 -2.54 10.52 4.87
CA VAL A 126 -3.02 11.21 3.66
C VAL A 126 -2.66 12.70 3.73
N ASP A 127 -3.00 13.36 4.84
CA ASP A 127 -2.75 14.79 5.01
C ASP A 127 -1.26 15.11 5.14
N ALA A 128 -0.54 14.34 5.98
CA ALA A 128 0.89 14.57 6.23
C ALA A 128 1.75 14.41 4.98
N LEU A 129 1.45 13.41 4.15
CA LEU A 129 2.19 13.12 2.93
C LEU A 129 1.50 13.67 1.67
N ARG A 130 0.36 14.33 1.79
CA ARG A 130 -0.46 14.82 0.66
C ARG A 130 -0.70 13.70 -0.36
N LEU A 131 -1.13 12.52 0.13
CA LEU A 131 -1.36 11.36 -0.72
C LEU A 131 -2.52 11.64 -1.69
N PRO A 132 -2.38 11.31 -2.96
CA PRO A 132 -3.45 11.49 -3.94
C PRO A 132 -4.58 10.50 -3.68
N LEU A 133 -5.82 10.96 -3.86
CA LEU A 133 -7.02 10.19 -3.60
C LEU A 133 -7.88 10.01 -4.85
N PHE A 134 -8.55 8.85 -4.95
CA PHE A 134 -9.70 8.66 -5.79
C PHE A 134 -10.94 9.25 -5.11
N GLN A 135 -11.74 10.00 -5.85
CA GLN A 135 -13.06 10.44 -5.44
C GLN A 135 -14.09 9.53 -6.09
N VAL A 136 -14.86 8.83 -5.29
CA VAL A 136 -15.91 7.92 -5.77
C VAL A 136 -17.25 8.38 -5.20
N ALA A 137 -18.22 8.66 -6.05
CA ALA A 137 -19.54 9.17 -5.65
C ALA A 137 -20.20 8.24 -4.60
N GLY A 138 -20.63 8.81 -3.49
CA GLY A 138 -21.29 8.08 -2.41
C GLY A 138 -20.36 7.23 -1.52
N HIS A 139 -19.05 7.29 -1.73
CA HIS A 139 -18.07 6.53 -0.95
C HIS A 139 -16.97 7.43 -0.39
N PRO A 140 -16.32 7.03 0.74
CA PRO A 140 -15.16 7.76 1.25
C PRO A 140 -14.01 7.77 0.23
N PRO A 141 -13.21 8.85 0.18
CA PRO A 141 -12.03 8.90 -0.67
C PRO A 141 -11.06 7.75 -0.40
N ARG A 142 -10.38 7.27 -1.45
CA ARG A 142 -9.45 6.15 -1.39
C ARG A 142 -8.08 6.54 -1.92
N ILE A 143 -7.02 6.09 -1.25
CA ILE A 143 -5.64 6.36 -1.67
C ILE A 143 -5.39 5.77 -3.07
N LYS A 144 -4.78 6.55 -3.97
CA LYS A 144 -4.26 6.00 -5.22
C LYS A 144 -3.10 5.04 -4.92
N ARG A 145 -3.07 3.93 -5.64
CA ARG A 145 -2.06 2.88 -5.44
C ARG A 145 -0.65 3.38 -5.73
N ALA A 146 0.28 3.13 -4.80
CA ALA A 146 1.72 3.32 -4.99
C ALA A 146 2.47 2.46 -3.98
N THR A 147 3.76 2.19 -4.24
CA THR A 147 4.63 1.50 -3.28
C THR A 147 5.87 2.33 -3.00
N LEU A 148 6.14 2.53 -1.71
CA LEU A 148 7.31 3.24 -1.22
C LEU A 148 8.30 2.24 -0.62
N ILE A 149 9.58 2.38 -0.95
CA ILE A 149 10.68 1.71 -0.26
C ILE A 149 11.38 2.77 0.57
N VAL A 150 11.44 2.54 1.88
CA VAL A 150 11.92 3.50 2.88
C VAL A 150 13.04 2.85 3.68
N ASP A 151 14.15 3.53 3.87
CA ASP A 151 15.25 3.01 4.68
C ASP A 151 15.05 3.23 6.18
N ARG A 152 16.04 2.79 6.96
CA ARG A 152 16.06 2.87 8.43
C ARG A 152 16.06 4.31 8.97
N ASP A 153 16.52 5.25 8.15
CA ASP A 153 16.55 6.69 8.47
C ASP A 153 15.28 7.41 8.00
N ARG A 154 14.23 6.66 7.63
CA ARG A 154 12.94 7.15 7.15
C ARG A 154 13.02 7.84 5.78
N VAL A 155 14.12 7.66 5.06
CA VAL A 155 14.31 8.27 3.73
C VAL A 155 13.68 7.39 2.67
N VAL A 156 12.80 7.98 1.87
CA VAL A 156 12.26 7.31 0.67
C VAL A 156 13.40 7.04 -0.30
N ARG A 157 13.57 5.79 -0.66
CA ARG A 157 14.59 5.33 -1.61
C ARG A 157 14.03 5.00 -2.98
N GLU A 158 12.75 4.65 -3.02
CA GLU A 158 12.04 4.43 -4.28
C GLU A 158 10.54 4.67 -4.09
N THR A 159 9.91 5.20 -5.12
CA THR A 159 8.45 5.31 -5.23
C THR A 159 8.03 4.68 -6.54
N ASN A 160 7.32 3.55 -6.46
CA ASN A 160 6.73 2.88 -7.61
C ASN A 160 5.32 3.44 -7.84
N TYR A 161 5.19 4.31 -8.82
CA TYR A 161 3.93 4.88 -9.28
C TYR A 161 4.02 5.26 -10.76
N PRO A 162 3.01 4.95 -11.56
CA PRO A 162 1.87 4.09 -11.23
C PRO A 162 2.28 2.62 -11.08
N VAL A 163 1.48 1.83 -10.37
CA VAL A 163 1.66 0.37 -10.29
C VAL A 163 0.82 -0.27 -11.41
N PRO A 164 1.44 -0.69 -12.52
CA PRO A 164 0.69 -1.14 -13.69
C PRO A 164 0.07 -2.54 -13.51
N ASP A 165 0.71 -3.38 -12.72
CA ASP A 165 0.25 -4.73 -12.38
C ASP A 165 0.34 -4.95 -10.86
N PRO A 166 -0.77 -4.81 -10.13
CA PRO A 166 -0.77 -5.02 -8.69
C PRO A 166 -0.35 -6.44 -8.26
N ALA A 167 -0.61 -7.45 -9.08
CA ALA A 167 -0.21 -8.83 -8.78
C ALA A 167 1.32 -9.03 -8.84
N ALA A 168 2.02 -8.22 -9.62
CA ALA A 168 3.49 -8.25 -9.75
C ALA A 168 4.21 -7.27 -8.81
N ASP A 169 3.49 -6.40 -8.10
CA ASP A 169 4.09 -5.32 -7.31
C ASP A 169 5.03 -5.83 -6.21
N ALA A 170 4.64 -6.87 -5.48
CA ALA A 170 5.48 -7.46 -4.43
C ALA A 170 6.82 -7.99 -4.98
N ALA A 171 6.80 -8.66 -6.14
CA ALA A 171 8.02 -9.14 -6.78
C ALA A 171 8.89 -7.97 -7.28
N HIS A 172 8.27 -6.91 -7.79
CA HIS A 172 8.98 -5.69 -8.19
C HIS A 172 9.65 -5.02 -6.98
N ALA A 173 8.93 -4.84 -5.88
CA ALA A 173 9.46 -4.26 -4.66
C ALA A 173 10.60 -5.11 -4.08
N LEU A 174 10.48 -6.45 -4.07
CA LEU A 174 11.53 -7.35 -3.61
C LEU A 174 12.81 -7.22 -4.45
N ALA A 175 12.67 -7.15 -5.76
CA ALA A 175 13.81 -6.94 -6.67
C ALA A 175 14.48 -5.58 -6.42
N ALA A 176 13.71 -4.52 -6.18
CA ALA A 176 14.23 -3.20 -5.88
C ALA A 176 14.96 -3.15 -4.53
N VAL A 177 14.43 -3.80 -3.49
CA VAL A 177 15.10 -3.95 -2.18
C VAL A 177 16.41 -4.72 -2.34
N THR A 178 16.37 -5.85 -3.02
CA THR A 178 17.58 -6.68 -3.26
C THR A 178 18.67 -5.88 -3.97
N LYS A 179 18.31 -5.16 -5.03
CA LYS A 179 19.26 -4.36 -5.81
C LYS A 179 19.91 -3.24 -4.99
N ARG A 180 19.19 -2.67 -4.01
CA ARG A 180 19.59 -1.47 -3.28
C ARG A 180 20.31 -1.76 -1.97
N PHE A 181 19.97 -2.87 -1.31
CA PHE A 181 20.35 -3.12 0.10
C PHE A 181 21.01 -4.49 0.33
N ALA A 182 20.97 -5.40 -0.64
CA ALA A 182 21.63 -6.71 -0.53
C ALA A 182 23.09 -6.69 -1.00
#